data_6b7663efacd0b17e62cef0c23ee37986
#
_entry.id   6b7663efacd0b17e62cef0c23ee37986
#
_cell.length_a   1.000
_cell.length_b   1.000
_cell.length_c   1.000
_cell.angle_alpha   90.00
_cell.angle_beta   90.00
_cell.angle_gamma   90.00
#
_symmetry.space_group_name_H-M   'P 1'
#
loop_
_entity.id
_entity.type
_entity.pdbx_description
1 polymer ?
#
loop_
_entity_poly.entity_id
_entity_poly.type
_entity_poly.pdbx_seq_one_letter_code
_entity_poly.pdbx_strand_id
1 'polypeptide(L)'
;MVETAALPEGTKRHDPEVVKNFLATALIRAGVKPDDADLVSDVLVGADLRGVRSHGAARLSYFIVRLEKGTLNLNPKMDIKMNTKTTGLLDAEDGIGIIAANKAMQKSLEIAEEYGTGFIGVANSSHFGFAGYWSDLAMKRGFIGISMSNSGGRTTPTYARESMLGTNPMSVAIPGGESTDFLLDMATSTVAVGKIETALREGREITDGWVSPTGDTPDLDDNGVLTYGAPLLPLGGSGMETGGHKGYGLNLMVELLCGAITGTPFADRIKGARGTERPAMGHLMGAIRLDGFRDPKEIQDEMNATYDILRNAKKEPDQDRVYIHGEPEAIAIEENMRLGIPITPAVKEQLEKIAEKYGINSVLE
;
A
#
# COMPACT_ATOMS: atom_id res chain seq x y z
N MET A 1 -3.76 9.15 -6.60
CA MET A 1 -5.01 9.67 -7.21
C MET A 1 -6.09 8.63 -7.04
N VAL A 2 -7.22 9.02 -6.47
CA VAL A 2 -8.37 8.16 -6.17
C VAL A 2 -8.91 7.50 -7.44
N GLU A 3 -9.35 6.26 -7.35
CA GLU A 3 -10.05 5.57 -8.43
C GLU A 3 -11.36 6.30 -8.76
N THR A 4 -11.37 7.05 -9.86
CA THR A 4 -12.56 7.75 -10.37
C THR A 4 -13.50 6.85 -11.18
N ALA A 5 -13.20 5.56 -11.28
CA ALA A 5 -14.10 4.62 -11.94
C ALA A 5 -15.46 4.56 -11.22
N ALA A 6 -16.54 4.60 -11.96
CA ALA A 6 -17.88 4.43 -11.41
C ALA A 6 -17.95 3.16 -10.56
N LEU A 7 -18.61 3.25 -9.42
CA LEU A 7 -18.80 2.09 -8.56
C LEU A 7 -19.70 1.07 -9.27
N PRO A 8 -19.40 -0.24 -9.17
CA PRO A 8 -20.27 -1.29 -9.72
C PRO A 8 -21.69 -1.17 -9.21
N GLU A 9 -22.66 -1.55 -10.03
CA GLU A 9 -24.07 -1.63 -9.63
C GLU A 9 -24.23 -2.54 -8.42
N GLY A 10 -25.10 -2.18 -7.50
CA GLY A 10 -25.31 -2.91 -6.24
C GLY A 10 -24.29 -2.61 -5.14
N THR A 11 -23.31 -1.70 -5.37
CA THR A 11 -22.42 -1.24 -4.31
C THR A 11 -23.22 -0.52 -3.21
N LYS A 12 -23.03 -0.94 -1.96
CA LYS A 12 -23.63 -0.28 -0.78
C LYS A 12 -22.55 0.44 0.02
N ARG A 13 -22.94 1.53 0.69
CA ARG A 13 -22.04 2.26 1.59
C ARG A 13 -22.33 1.86 3.04
N HIS A 14 -21.28 1.66 3.80
CA HIS A 14 -21.32 1.23 5.18
C HIS A 14 -20.54 2.17 6.07
N ASP A 15 -21.00 2.36 7.30
CA ASP A 15 -20.29 3.13 8.30
C ASP A 15 -18.87 2.54 8.50
N PRO A 16 -17.80 3.37 8.47
CA PRO A 16 -16.43 2.92 8.63
C PRO A 16 -16.17 2.14 9.91
N GLU A 17 -16.80 2.55 11.04
CA GLU A 17 -16.66 1.86 12.32
C GLU A 17 -17.33 0.48 12.32
N VAL A 18 -18.46 0.35 11.64
CA VAL A 18 -19.13 -0.95 11.46
C VAL A 18 -18.24 -1.91 10.69
N VAL A 19 -17.61 -1.44 9.61
CA VAL A 19 -16.69 -2.26 8.82
C VAL A 19 -15.44 -2.58 9.64
N LYS A 20 -14.84 -1.61 10.33
CA LYS A 20 -13.67 -1.81 11.21
C LYS A 20 -13.94 -2.90 12.25
N ASN A 21 -15.06 -2.81 12.95
CA ASN A 21 -15.45 -3.78 13.97
C ASN A 21 -15.66 -5.19 13.41
N PHE A 22 -16.22 -5.30 12.20
CA PHE A 22 -16.37 -6.58 11.53
C PHE A 22 -14.99 -7.20 11.20
N LEU A 23 -14.07 -6.42 10.59
CA LEU A 23 -12.71 -6.87 10.25
C LEU A 23 -11.94 -7.30 11.50
N ALA A 24 -11.99 -6.51 12.58
CA ALA A 24 -11.32 -6.82 13.84
C ALA A 24 -11.89 -8.11 14.45
N THR A 25 -13.21 -8.27 14.46
CA THR A 25 -13.86 -9.48 14.98
C THR A 25 -13.41 -10.73 14.21
N ALA A 26 -13.35 -10.64 12.87
CA ALA A 26 -12.90 -11.76 12.03
C ALA A 26 -11.43 -12.15 12.33
N LEU A 27 -10.54 -11.15 12.47
CA LEU A 27 -9.14 -11.36 12.81
C LEU A 27 -8.97 -11.98 14.20
N ILE A 28 -9.73 -11.50 15.20
CA ILE A 28 -9.71 -12.05 16.55
C ILE A 28 -10.19 -13.53 16.54
N ARG A 29 -11.27 -13.84 15.81
CA ARG A 29 -11.75 -15.21 15.64
C ARG A 29 -10.74 -16.12 14.92
N ALA A 30 -9.90 -15.54 14.07
CA ALA A 30 -8.79 -16.23 13.42
C ALA A 30 -7.54 -16.36 14.30
N GLY A 31 -7.56 -15.85 15.55
CA GLY A 31 -6.48 -16.00 16.53
C GLY A 31 -5.55 -14.79 16.65
N VAL A 32 -5.83 -13.68 15.99
CA VAL A 32 -5.06 -12.44 16.14
C VAL A 32 -5.40 -11.77 17.48
N LYS A 33 -4.41 -11.21 18.16
CA LYS A 33 -4.63 -10.47 19.42
C LYS A 33 -5.51 -9.24 19.19
N PRO A 34 -6.35 -8.84 20.15
CA PRO A 34 -7.29 -7.72 19.98
C PRO A 34 -6.64 -6.42 19.50
N ASP A 35 -5.55 -5.99 20.13
CA ASP A 35 -4.86 -4.75 19.76
C ASP A 35 -4.27 -4.81 18.34
N ASP A 36 -3.72 -5.96 17.96
CA ASP A 36 -3.18 -6.21 16.63
C ASP A 36 -4.30 -6.25 15.58
N ALA A 37 -5.45 -6.86 15.92
CA ALA A 37 -6.63 -6.92 15.06
C ALA A 37 -7.23 -5.52 14.84
N ASP A 38 -7.30 -4.68 15.87
CA ASP A 38 -7.75 -3.30 15.75
C ASP A 38 -6.83 -2.51 14.81
N LEU A 39 -5.51 -2.58 14.99
CA LEU A 39 -4.55 -1.93 14.11
C LEU A 39 -4.68 -2.40 12.64
N VAL A 40 -4.77 -3.72 12.42
CA VAL A 40 -4.92 -4.25 11.05
C VAL A 40 -6.20 -3.72 10.42
N SER A 41 -7.31 -3.70 11.17
CA SER A 41 -8.61 -3.22 10.69
C SER A 41 -8.59 -1.72 10.40
N ASP A 42 -7.91 -0.94 11.23
CA ASP A 42 -7.74 0.50 11.04
C ASP A 42 -6.99 0.82 9.74
N VAL A 43 -5.91 0.09 9.46
CA VAL A 43 -5.16 0.25 8.19
C VAL A 43 -6.02 -0.11 6.98
N LEU A 44 -6.82 -1.19 7.05
CA LEU A 44 -7.68 -1.61 5.94
C LEU A 44 -8.81 -0.60 5.70
N VAL A 45 -9.50 -0.17 6.75
CA VAL A 45 -10.54 0.88 6.63
C VAL A 45 -9.92 2.20 6.18
N GLY A 46 -8.73 2.54 6.67
CA GLY A 46 -7.99 3.71 6.23
C GLY A 46 -7.68 3.73 4.73
N ALA A 47 -7.47 2.56 4.12
CA ALA A 47 -7.35 2.43 2.67
C ALA A 47 -8.67 2.67 1.94
N ASP A 48 -9.77 2.09 2.42
CA ASP A 48 -11.10 2.30 1.85
C ASP A 48 -11.54 3.76 1.95
N LEU A 49 -11.28 4.41 3.08
CA LEU A 49 -11.55 5.85 3.27
C LEU A 49 -10.85 6.71 2.22
N ARG A 50 -9.60 6.38 1.86
CA ARG A 50 -8.81 7.07 0.84
C ARG A 50 -9.16 6.68 -0.60
N GLY A 51 -10.14 5.79 -0.80
CA GLY A 51 -10.49 5.28 -2.12
C GLY A 51 -9.49 4.27 -2.69
N VAL A 52 -8.55 3.77 -1.88
CA VAL A 52 -7.56 2.73 -2.25
C VAL A 52 -8.15 1.34 -1.97
N ARG A 53 -9.30 1.04 -2.57
CA ARG A 53 -10.12 -0.16 -2.30
C ARG A 53 -9.40 -1.49 -2.49
N SER A 54 -8.37 -1.52 -3.33
CA SER A 54 -7.53 -2.72 -3.54
C SER A 54 -6.74 -3.13 -2.28
N HIS A 55 -6.60 -2.23 -1.30
CA HIS A 55 -5.88 -2.41 -0.04
C HIS A 55 -6.80 -2.29 1.19
N GLY A 56 -8.12 -2.16 0.97
CA GLY A 56 -9.14 -2.02 1.98
C GLY A 56 -9.68 -3.35 2.51
N ALA A 57 -10.96 -3.36 2.89
CA ALA A 57 -11.67 -4.51 3.48
C ALA A 57 -11.53 -5.80 2.65
N ALA A 58 -11.41 -5.70 1.32
CA ALA A 58 -11.14 -6.83 0.43
C ALA A 58 -9.87 -7.61 0.81
N ARG A 59 -8.89 -6.98 1.49
CA ARG A 59 -7.65 -7.63 1.91
C ARG A 59 -7.80 -8.48 3.17
N LEU A 60 -8.92 -8.45 3.85
CA LEU A 60 -9.16 -9.37 4.98
C LEU A 60 -8.94 -10.82 4.57
N SER A 61 -9.43 -11.24 3.40
CA SER A 61 -9.26 -12.60 2.90
C SER A 61 -7.80 -13.03 2.77
N TYR A 62 -6.90 -12.11 2.39
CA TYR A 62 -5.47 -12.38 2.32
C TYR A 62 -4.90 -12.82 3.69
N PHE A 63 -5.27 -12.10 4.75
CA PHE A 63 -4.80 -12.43 6.11
C PHE A 63 -5.45 -13.72 6.61
N ILE A 64 -6.77 -13.86 6.47
CA ILE A 64 -7.51 -15.04 6.93
C ILE A 64 -6.95 -16.33 6.29
N VAL A 65 -6.81 -16.37 4.96
CA VAL A 65 -6.29 -17.55 4.25
C VAL A 65 -4.88 -17.93 4.73
N ARG A 66 -4.03 -16.94 5.00
CA ARG A 66 -2.67 -17.20 5.46
C ARG A 66 -2.59 -17.64 6.90
N LEU A 67 -3.43 -17.09 7.77
CA LEU A 67 -3.56 -17.54 9.16
C LEU A 67 -4.02 -18.99 9.22
N GLU A 68 -5.03 -19.35 8.43
CA GLU A 68 -5.55 -20.72 8.35
C GLU A 68 -4.52 -21.73 7.81
N LYS A 69 -3.71 -21.30 6.84
CA LYS A 69 -2.62 -22.13 6.29
C LYS A 69 -1.37 -22.18 7.17
N GLY A 70 -1.33 -21.43 8.28
CA GLY A 70 -0.17 -21.35 9.16
C GLY A 70 1.06 -20.72 8.49
N THR A 71 0.86 -19.88 7.45
CA THR A 71 1.95 -19.18 6.75
C THR A 71 2.25 -17.81 7.35
N LEU A 72 1.46 -17.37 8.34
CA LEU A 72 1.73 -16.22 9.19
C LEU A 72 1.92 -16.65 10.63
N ASN A 73 2.94 -16.08 11.28
CA ASN A 73 3.20 -16.31 12.70
C ASN A 73 2.33 -15.36 13.54
N LEU A 74 1.48 -15.92 14.41
CA LEU A 74 0.61 -15.15 15.32
C LEU A 74 1.33 -14.61 16.57
N ASN A 75 2.53 -15.12 16.87
CA ASN A 75 3.27 -14.76 18.07
C ASN A 75 4.74 -14.43 17.77
N PRO A 76 5.03 -13.55 16.79
CA PRO A 76 6.40 -13.16 16.49
C PRO A 76 6.94 -12.26 17.61
N LYS A 77 8.24 -12.34 17.87
CA LYS A 77 8.90 -11.42 18.82
C LYS A 77 9.08 -10.04 18.22
N MET A 78 9.39 -9.98 16.92
CA MET A 78 9.63 -8.75 16.18
C MET A 78 10.73 -7.88 16.83
N ASP A 79 11.83 -8.49 17.22
CA ASP A 79 12.93 -7.76 17.85
C ASP A 79 13.62 -6.81 16.87
N ILE A 80 13.93 -5.60 17.34
CA ILE A 80 14.66 -4.58 16.57
C ILE A 80 16.10 -4.58 17.03
N LYS A 81 17.02 -4.88 16.09
CA LYS A 81 18.46 -4.75 16.30
C LYS A 81 18.94 -3.42 15.72
N MET A 82 19.40 -2.52 16.58
CA MET A 82 20.04 -1.30 16.16
C MET A 82 21.49 -1.59 15.70
N ASN A 83 21.84 -1.25 14.47
CA ASN A 83 23.17 -1.42 13.92
C ASN A 83 23.99 -0.13 13.99
N THR A 84 23.33 1.03 13.97
CA THR A 84 23.90 2.35 14.23
C THR A 84 22.97 3.11 15.18
N LYS A 85 23.28 4.38 15.46
CA LYS A 85 22.36 5.24 16.24
C LYS A 85 21.04 5.52 15.52
N THR A 86 21.05 5.56 14.19
CA THR A 86 19.93 6.02 13.38
C THR A 86 19.35 4.95 12.46
N THR A 87 19.95 3.75 12.40
CA THR A 87 19.48 2.65 11.55
C THR A 87 19.44 1.32 12.30
N GLY A 88 18.40 0.52 12.04
CA GLY A 88 18.24 -0.80 12.62
C GLY A 88 17.48 -1.73 11.68
N LEU A 89 17.36 -2.98 12.10
CA LEU A 89 16.63 -4.03 11.40
C LEU A 89 15.66 -4.72 12.37
N LEU A 90 14.41 -4.85 11.96
CA LEU A 90 13.37 -5.63 12.60
C LEU A 90 13.22 -6.95 11.86
N ASP A 91 13.32 -8.07 12.55
CA ASP A 91 12.88 -9.37 12.01
C ASP A 91 11.40 -9.58 12.37
N ALA A 92 10.53 -9.65 11.37
CA ALA A 92 9.11 -9.84 11.58
C ALA A 92 8.73 -11.31 11.84
N GLU A 93 9.67 -12.26 11.75
CA GLU A 93 9.47 -13.69 12.02
C GLU A 93 8.20 -14.25 11.34
N ASP A 94 7.95 -13.87 10.08
CA ASP A 94 6.75 -14.20 9.30
C ASP A 94 5.42 -13.69 9.89
N GLY A 95 5.45 -12.67 10.74
CA GLY A 95 4.27 -12.05 11.33
C GLY A 95 3.46 -11.22 10.33
N ILE A 96 2.35 -10.64 10.82
CA ILE A 96 1.50 -9.73 10.05
C ILE A 96 2.28 -8.44 9.74
N GLY A 97 2.45 -8.13 8.46
CA GLY A 97 3.27 -7.02 8.00
C GLY A 97 2.81 -5.65 8.48
N ILE A 98 1.52 -5.46 8.70
CA ILE A 98 0.94 -4.23 9.28
C ILE A 98 1.50 -3.99 10.69
N ILE A 99 1.59 -5.04 11.52
CA ILE A 99 2.12 -4.95 12.88
C ILE A 99 3.62 -4.64 12.86
N ALA A 100 4.37 -5.31 12.00
CA ALA A 100 5.80 -5.09 11.83
C ALA A 100 6.11 -3.67 11.33
N ALA A 101 5.33 -3.19 10.35
CA ALA A 101 5.47 -1.84 9.78
C ALA A 101 5.16 -0.75 10.83
N ASN A 102 4.10 -0.93 11.63
CA ASN A 102 3.80 -0.02 12.74
C ASN A 102 4.97 0.06 13.71
N LYS A 103 5.47 -1.10 14.19
CA LYS A 103 6.57 -1.15 15.14
C LYS A 103 7.84 -0.50 14.58
N ALA A 104 8.15 -0.74 13.30
CA ALA A 104 9.29 -0.14 12.63
C ALA A 104 9.14 1.38 12.46
N MET A 105 7.96 1.88 12.07
CA MET A 105 7.72 3.31 11.92
C MET A 105 7.75 4.02 13.27
N GLN A 106 7.13 3.46 14.33
CA GLN A 106 7.22 4.03 15.67
C GLN A 106 8.68 4.15 16.14
N LYS A 107 9.49 3.11 15.89
CA LYS A 107 10.92 3.16 16.24
C LYS A 107 11.69 4.17 15.39
N SER A 108 11.38 4.30 14.10
CA SER A 108 11.98 5.32 13.23
C SER A 108 11.69 6.74 13.76
N LEU A 109 10.47 6.97 14.22
CA LEU A 109 10.05 8.25 14.82
C LEU A 109 10.78 8.54 16.14
N GLU A 110 10.86 7.58 17.08
CA GLU A 110 11.63 7.73 18.32
C GLU A 110 13.09 8.13 18.03
N ILE A 111 13.73 7.47 17.08
CA ILE A 111 15.11 7.75 16.67
C ILE A 111 15.22 9.13 16.05
N ALA A 112 14.26 9.50 15.17
CA ALA A 112 14.26 10.80 14.52
C ALA A 112 14.03 11.95 15.50
N GLU A 113 13.26 11.76 16.56
CA GLU A 113 13.12 12.74 17.65
C GLU A 113 14.47 13.04 18.33
N GLU A 114 15.29 12.02 18.56
CA GLU A 114 16.58 12.16 19.26
C GLU A 114 17.70 12.64 18.32
N TYR A 115 17.78 12.07 17.10
CA TYR A 115 18.93 12.25 16.20
C TYR A 115 18.62 13.02 14.91
N GLY A 116 17.37 13.46 14.70
CA GLY A 116 16.92 14.17 13.51
C GLY A 116 16.48 13.25 12.37
N THR A 117 16.92 11.99 12.33
CA THR A 117 16.52 11.00 11.33
C THR A 117 16.60 9.59 11.89
N GLY A 118 15.66 8.73 11.50
CA GLY A 118 15.64 7.33 11.89
C GLY A 118 15.11 6.44 10.77
N PHE A 119 15.78 5.29 10.53
CA PHE A 119 15.36 4.31 9.52
C PHE A 119 15.41 2.90 10.09
N ILE A 120 14.32 2.15 9.90
CA ILE A 120 14.23 0.74 10.28
C ILE A 120 13.86 -0.07 9.03
N GLY A 121 14.76 -0.99 8.65
CA GLY A 121 14.45 -2.04 7.71
C GLY A 121 13.62 -3.14 8.39
N VAL A 122 12.78 -3.82 7.65
CA VAL A 122 11.98 -4.96 8.14
C VAL A 122 12.25 -6.16 7.26
N ALA A 123 12.62 -7.28 7.87
CA ALA A 123 12.84 -8.56 7.20
C ALA A 123 11.74 -9.57 7.53
N ASN A 124 11.59 -10.59 6.68
CA ASN A 124 10.71 -11.75 6.91
C ASN A 124 9.28 -11.35 7.28
N SER A 125 8.70 -10.41 6.55
CA SER A 125 7.39 -9.84 6.80
C SER A 125 6.34 -10.34 5.81
N SER A 126 5.13 -9.81 5.91
CA SER A 126 4.02 -10.04 5.00
C SER A 126 3.45 -8.71 4.49
N HIS A 127 2.29 -8.74 3.83
CA HIS A 127 1.64 -7.53 3.33
C HIS A 127 1.41 -6.50 4.45
N PHE A 128 1.85 -5.24 4.23
CA PHE A 128 1.85 -4.19 5.25
C PHE A 128 0.72 -3.15 5.12
N GLY A 129 -0.32 -3.47 4.35
CA GLY A 129 -1.37 -2.51 3.99
C GLY A 129 -0.97 -1.67 2.78
N PHE A 130 -1.28 -0.38 2.80
CA PHE A 130 -0.84 0.59 1.78
C PHE A 130 0.29 1.47 2.32
N ALA A 131 1.21 1.85 1.43
CA ALA A 131 2.43 2.53 1.86
C ALA A 131 2.14 3.91 2.48
N GLY A 132 1.17 4.62 1.93
CA GLY A 132 0.77 5.94 2.42
C GLY A 132 0.34 6.00 3.88
N TYR A 133 -0.16 4.90 4.46
CA TYR A 133 -0.53 4.88 5.88
C TYR A 133 0.66 5.18 6.78
N TRP A 134 1.80 4.58 6.48
CA TRP A 134 2.99 4.68 7.32
C TRP A 134 3.68 6.02 7.20
N SER A 135 3.80 6.56 6.00
CA SER A 135 4.35 7.90 5.79
C SER A 135 3.43 9.00 6.36
N ASP A 136 2.10 8.85 6.24
CA ASP A 136 1.08 9.72 6.84
C ASP A 136 1.16 9.71 8.38
N LEU A 137 1.41 8.54 8.99
CA LEU A 137 1.58 8.42 10.44
C LEU A 137 2.77 9.28 10.93
N ALA A 138 3.88 9.29 10.20
CA ALA A 138 5.01 10.15 10.52
C ALA A 138 4.70 11.63 10.26
N MET A 139 4.04 11.94 9.15
CA MET A 139 3.65 13.29 8.77
C MET A 139 2.73 13.94 9.80
N LYS A 140 1.74 13.22 10.33
CA LYS A 140 0.84 13.68 11.40
C LYS A 140 1.55 14.00 12.70
N ARG A 141 2.78 13.52 12.88
CA ARG A 141 3.66 13.86 14.02
C ARG A 141 4.67 14.96 13.68
N GLY A 142 4.55 15.62 12.53
CA GLY A 142 5.42 16.71 12.10
C GLY A 142 6.74 16.28 11.46
N PHE A 143 6.86 15.00 11.05
CA PHE A 143 8.04 14.45 10.38
C PHE A 143 7.80 14.25 8.89
N ILE A 144 8.85 14.30 8.09
CA ILE A 144 8.83 13.71 6.75
C ILE A 144 8.78 12.20 6.94
N GLY A 145 7.73 11.54 6.41
CA GLY A 145 7.56 10.10 6.47
C GLY A 145 7.96 9.42 5.17
N ILE A 146 8.64 8.28 5.27
CA ILE A 146 9.06 7.46 4.13
C ILE A 146 8.67 6.01 4.41
N SER A 147 8.04 5.35 3.45
CA SER A 147 7.74 3.93 3.54
C SER A 147 7.86 3.24 2.19
N MET A 148 8.38 2.04 2.18
CA MET A 148 8.57 1.22 0.99
C MET A 148 8.37 -0.25 1.32
N SER A 149 7.99 -1.05 0.30
CA SER A 149 7.91 -2.50 0.41
C SER A 149 8.23 -3.16 -0.93
N ASN A 150 8.98 -4.27 -0.90
CA ASN A 150 9.00 -5.15 -2.05
C ASN A 150 7.82 -6.13 -2.02
N SER A 151 7.58 -6.82 -3.13
CA SER A 151 6.53 -7.83 -3.25
C SER A 151 6.87 -8.89 -4.29
N GLY A 152 6.08 -9.97 -4.35
CA GLY A 152 6.28 -11.04 -5.34
C GLY A 152 6.16 -10.55 -6.78
N GLY A 153 6.87 -11.20 -7.70
CA GLY A 153 7.03 -10.80 -9.10
C GLY A 153 5.70 -10.56 -9.83
N ARG A 154 5.53 -9.35 -10.29
CA ARG A 154 4.39 -8.87 -11.10
C ARG A 154 4.84 -7.93 -12.21
N THR A 155 5.97 -7.24 -12.02
CA THR A 155 6.49 -6.21 -12.93
C THR A 155 7.69 -6.77 -13.69
N THR A 156 7.73 -6.52 -14.98
CA THR A 156 8.85 -6.94 -15.83
C THR A 156 9.96 -5.89 -15.79
N PRO A 157 11.23 -6.29 -15.65
CA PRO A 157 12.34 -5.38 -15.88
C PRO A 157 12.32 -4.84 -17.34
N THR A 158 12.82 -3.63 -17.54
CA THR A 158 12.93 -3.07 -18.89
C THR A 158 13.68 -4.03 -19.82
N TYR A 159 13.11 -4.33 -21.00
CA TYR A 159 13.56 -5.31 -22.00
C TYR A 159 13.45 -6.80 -21.61
N ALA A 160 12.99 -7.14 -20.41
CA ALA A 160 12.63 -8.51 -20.08
C ALA A 160 11.21 -8.86 -20.55
N ARG A 161 10.86 -10.14 -20.56
CA ARG A 161 9.53 -10.67 -20.89
C ARG A 161 8.82 -11.30 -19.70
N GLU A 162 9.52 -11.48 -18.61
CA GLU A 162 9.05 -12.21 -17.42
C GLU A 162 8.79 -11.23 -16.25
N SER A 163 7.77 -11.54 -15.48
CA SER A 163 7.46 -10.86 -14.23
C SER A 163 8.47 -11.27 -13.17
N MET A 164 9.43 -10.43 -12.85
CA MET A 164 10.50 -10.72 -11.89
C MET A 164 10.43 -9.85 -10.63
N LEU A 165 10.02 -8.60 -10.77
CA LEU A 165 9.95 -7.64 -9.67
C LEU A 165 8.51 -7.47 -9.19
N GLY A 166 8.33 -7.05 -7.95
CA GLY A 166 7.03 -6.70 -7.42
C GLY A 166 6.48 -5.40 -8.02
N THR A 167 5.29 -4.99 -7.56
CA THR A 167 4.78 -3.63 -7.82
C THR A 167 5.52 -2.59 -6.99
N ASN A 168 6.24 -3.02 -5.97
CA ASN A 168 7.23 -2.30 -5.18
C ASN A 168 6.79 -0.86 -4.85
N PRO A 169 5.74 -0.71 -4.01
CA PRO A 169 5.22 0.60 -3.67
C PRO A 169 6.20 1.41 -2.84
N MET A 170 6.11 2.73 -3.03
CA MET A 170 6.81 3.71 -2.21
C MET A 170 5.88 4.85 -1.82
N SER A 171 6.09 5.42 -0.65
CA SER A 171 5.38 6.61 -0.20
C SER A 171 6.33 7.58 0.49
N VAL A 172 6.08 8.86 0.23
CA VAL A 172 6.73 9.99 0.91
C VAL A 172 5.63 10.98 1.32
N ALA A 173 5.64 11.39 2.58
CA ALA A 173 4.73 12.40 3.10
C ALA A 173 5.49 13.54 3.76
N ILE A 174 5.05 14.77 3.53
CA ILE A 174 5.66 16.00 4.07
C ILE A 174 4.55 16.87 4.68
N PRO A 175 4.66 17.27 5.95
CA PRO A 175 3.62 18.06 6.62
C PRO A 175 3.52 19.47 6.03
N GLY A 176 2.33 19.85 5.56
CA GLY A 176 2.03 21.16 4.97
C GLY A 176 1.56 22.23 5.98
N GLY A 177 1.43 21.87 7.27
CA GLY A 177 0.98 22.78 8.31
C GLY A 177 -0.52 23.06 8.26
N GLU A 178 -0.90 24.33 8.19
CA GLU A 178 -2.31 24.77 8.12
C GLU A 178 -2.93 24.61 6.71
N SER A 179 -2.13 24.20 5.73
CA SER A 179 -2.54 24.07 4.34
C SER A 179 -2.53 22.60 3.88
N THR A 180 -2.12 22.35 2.65
CA THR A 180 -2.14 21.03 2.03
C THR A 180 -0.89 20.26 2.39
N ASP A 181 -1.04 19.09 3.01
CA ASP A 181 0.02 18.11 3.15
C ASP A 181 0.40 17.52 1.79
N PHE A 182 1.67 17.17 1.61
CA PHE A 182 2.10 16.39 0.46
C PHE A 182 2.12 14.90 0.84
N LEU A 183 1.40 14.07 0.09
CA LEU A 183 1.43 12.63 0.27
C LEU A 183 1.48 11.93 -1.08
N LEU A 184 2.66 11.46 -1.45
CA LEU A 184 2.86 10.58 -2.59
C LEU A 184 2.74 9.13 -2.09
N ASP A 185 1.79 8.37 -2.62
CA ASP A 185 1.68 6.91 -2.43
C ASP A 185 1.47 6.27 -3.80
N MET A 186 2.43 5.46 -4.25
CA MET A 186 2.39 4.90 -5.59
C MET A 186 3.10 3.55 -5.69
N ALA A 187 2.55 2.66 -6.52
CA ALA A 187 3.31 1.55 -7.07
C ALA A 187 4.34 2.07 -8.09
N THR A 188 5.42 1.32 -8.28
CA THR A 188 6.43 1.60 -9.32
C THR A 188 6.15 0.86 -10.63
N SER A 189 5.00 0.17 -10.73
CA SER A 189 4.39 -0.32 -11.97
C SER A 189 3.50 0.75 -12.61
N THR A 190 3.18 0.59 -13.90
CA THR A 190 2.30 1.51 -14.63
C THR A 190 0.92 1.60 -13.99
N VAL A 191 0.40 0.45 -13.53
CA VAL A 191 -0.89 0.36 -12.85
C VAL A 191 -0.83 -0.63 -11.70
N ALA A 192 -1.79 -0.52 -10.79
CA ALA A 192 -2.01 -1.54 -9.76
C ALA A 192 -2.64 -2.81 -10.39
N VAL A 193 -2.30 -3.98 -9.84
CA VAL A 193 -2.88 -5.28 -10.25
C VAL A 193 -4.40 -5.24 -10.28
N GLY A 194 -5.03 -4.64 -9.27
CA GLY A 194 -6.48 -4.55 -9.17
C GLY A 194 -7.18 -3.84 -10.34
N LYS A 195 -6.50 -2.92 -11.05
CA LYS A 195 -7.06 -2.29 -12.26
C LYS A 195 -7.18 -3.29 -13.42
N ILE A 196 -6.20 -4.17 -13.59
CA ILE A 196 -6.24 -5.23 -14.60
C ILE A 196 -7.33 -6.24 -14.25
N GLU A 197 -7.37 -6.68 -13.00
CA GLU A 197 -8.41 -7.61 -12.54
C GLU A 197 -9.81 -7.04 -12.76
N THR A 198 -10.02 -5.77 -12.49
CA THR A 198 -11.30 -5.09 -12.74
C THR A 198 -11.63 -5.05 -14.24
N ALA A 199 -10.67 -4.67 -15.09
CA ALA A 199 -10.89 -4.62 -16.53
C ALA A 199 -11.28 -6.01 -17.09
N LEU A 200 -10.57 -7.07 -16.67
CA LEU A 200 -10.87 -8.44 -17.10
C LEU A 200 -12.25 -8.92 -16.64
N ARG A 201 -12.62 -8.65 -15.38
CA ARG A 201 -13.96 -9.00 -14.85
C ARG A 201 -15.10 -8.29 -15.58
N GLU A 202 -14.85 -7.07 -16.02
CA GLU A 202 -15.82 -6.26 -16.77
C GLU A 202 -15.79 -6.52 -18.28
N GLY A 203 -14.94 -7.43 -18.75
CA GLY A 203 -14.78 -7.73 -20.19
C GLY A 203 -14.21 -6.56 -21.00
N ARG A 204 -13.54 -5.63 -20.34
CA ARG A 204 -12.86 -4.50 -20.99
C ARG A 204 -11.49 -4.89 -21.51
N GLU A 205 -11.10 -4.31 -22.62
CA GLU A 205 -9.74 -4.44 -23.14
C GLU A 205 -8.72 -3.87 -22.15
N ILE A 206 -7.58 -4.54 -22.05
CA ILE A 206 -6.44 -4.04 -21.27
C ILE A 206 -5.82 -2.86 -22.02
N THR A 207 -5.70 -1.73 -21.33
CA THR A 207 -5.12 -0.52 -21.90
C THR A 207 -3.67 -0.75 -22.32
N ASP A 208 -3.32 -0.32 -23.51
CA ASP A 208 -1.94 -0.37 -24.02
C ASP A 208 -0.97 0.31 -23.04
N GLY A 209 0.16 -0.34 -22.83
CA GLY A 209 1.18 0.15 -21.88
C GLY A 209 0.98 -0.28 -20.42
N TRP A 210 -0.07 -1.03 -20.10
CA TRP A 210 -0.24 -1.61 -18.76
C TRP A 210 0.56 -2.89 -18.56
N VAL A 211 0.56 -3.74 -19.59
CA VAL A 211 1.24 -5.03 -19.60
C VAL A 211 2.23 -5.11 -20.75
N SER A 212 3.19 -6.01 -20.64
CA SER A 212 4.14 -6.25 -21.74
C SER A 212 3.42 -6.84 -22.95
N PRO A 213 3.58 -6.24 -24.14
CA PRO A 213 2.93 -6.74 -25.35
C PRO A 213 3.50 -8.10 -25.83
N THR A 214 4.61 -8.52 -25.27
CA THR A 214 5.29 -9.80 -25.61
C THR A 214 5.26 -10.80 -24.46
N GLY A 215 4.58 -10.49 -23.37
CA GLY A 215 4.35 -11.39 -22.24
C GLY A 215 3.11 -12.26 -22.44
N ASP A 216 2.80 -13.08 -21.46
CA ASP A 216 1.57 -13.85 -21.44
C ASP A 216 0.35 -12.94 -21.36
N THR A 217 -0.74 -13.35 -22.00
CA THR A 217 -2.01 -12.60 -21.93
C THR A 217 -2.53 -12.61 -20.49
N PRO A 218 -2.93 -11.45 -19.96
CA PRO A 218 -3.56 -11.39 -18.64
C PRO A 218 -4.83 -12.23 -18.60
N ASP A 219 -4.95 -13.05 -17.55
CA ASP A 219 -6.15 -13.86 -17.29
C ASP A 219 -6.40 -13.95 -15.79
N LEU A 220 -7.62 -14.31 -15.39
CA LEU A 220 -8.01 -14.51 -14.01
C LEU A 220 -8.08 -16.01 -13.69
N ASP A 221 -7.68 -16.39 -12.48
CA ASP A 221 -7.94 -17.73 -11.96
C ASP A 221 -9.43 -17.89 -11.56
N ASP A 222 -9.81 -19.10 -11.12
CA ASP A 222 -11.18 -19.44 -10.69
C ASP A 222 -11.67 -18.57 -9.51
N ASN A 223 -10.77 -17.86 -8.82
CA ASN A 223 -11.10 -16.93 -7.74
C ASN A 223 -11.14 -15.47 -8.19
N GLY A 224 -10.98 -15.21 -9.49
CA GLY A 224 -10.96 -13.85 -10.05
C GLY A 224 -9.69 -13.05 -9.74
N VAL A 225 -8.59 -13.74 -9.44
CA VAL A 225 -7.27 -13.14 -9.17
C VAL A 225 -6.40 -13.25 -10.41
N LEU A 226 -5.68 -12.18 -10.73
CA LEU A 226 -4.78 -12.15 -11.88
C LEU A 226 -3.74 -13.27 -11.81
N THR A 227 -3.68 -14.08 -12.87
CA THR A 227 -2.68 -15.16 -12.98
C THR A 227 -1.26 -14.61 -13.06
N TYR A 228 -0.27 -15.43 -12.72
CA TYR A 228 1.12 -14.99 -12.62
C TYR A 228 1.78 -14.65 -13.97
N GLY A 229 1.17 -15.01 -15.08
CA GLY A 229 1.72 -14.81 -16.42
C GLY A 229 1.54 -13.40 -17.02
N ALA A 230 0.86 -12.49 -16.33
CA ALA A 230 0.60 -11.14 -16.84
C ALA A 230 1.67 -10.14 -16.40
N PRO A 231 2.72 -9.88 -17.20
CA PRO A 231 3.83 -9.00 -16.79
C PRO A 231 3.42 -7.54 -16.92
N LEU A 232 3.24 -6.88 -15.76
CA LEU A 232 3.04 -5.44 -15.70
C LEU A 232 4.27 -4.71 -16.21
N LEU A 233 4.06 -3.61 -16.89
CA LEU A 233 5.15 -2.70 -17.25
C LEU A 233 5.54 -1.79 -16.06
N PRO A 234 6.80 -1.40 -15.95
CA PRO A 234 7.22 -0.40 -14.97
C PRO A 234 6.60 0.96 -15.30
N LEU A 235 6.52 1.85 -14.32
CA LEU A 235 6.07 3.22 -14.48
C LEU A 235 6.77 3.89 -15.69
N GLY A 236 5.99 4.48 -16.60
CA GLY A 236 6.47 5.02 -17.86
C GLY A 236 6.42 4.01 -19.02
N GLY A 237 6.01 2.74 -18.78
CA GLY A 237 5.72 1.80 -19.84
C GLY A 237 6.92 1.03 -20.38
N SER A 238 6.92 0.74 -21.68
CA SER A 238 7.94 -0.09 -22.32
C SER A 238 9.13 0.73 -22.80
N GLY A 239 10.33 0.28 -22.44
CA GLY A 239 11.57 0.78 -23.00
C GLY A 239 12.00 2.18 -22.55
N MET A 240 12.80 2.84 -23.37
CA MET A 240 13.38 4.15 -23.05
C MET A 240 12.53 5.32 -23.57
N GLU A 241 11.81 5.15 -24.66
CA GLU A 241 11.10 6.24 -25.35
C GLU A 241 10.00 6.84 -24.50
N THR A 242 9.26 6.02 -23.77
CA THR A 242 8.20 6.45 -22.84
C THR A 242 8.68 6.68 -21.42
N GLY A 243 9.96 6.37 -21.13
CA GLY A 243 10.53 6.52 -19.80
C GLY A 243 10.41 5.30 -18.88
N GLY A 244 10.01 4.13 -19.41
CA GLY A 244 9.86 2.89 -18.64
C GLY A 244 11.14 2.46 -17.88
N HIS A 245 12.32 2.74 -18.44
CA HIS A 245 13.59 2.50 -17.76
C HIS A 245 13.75 3.30 -16.45
N LYS A 246 13.09 4.48 -16.33
CA LYS A 246 13.10 5.28 -15.10
C LYS A 246 12.24 4.62 -14.02
N GLY A 247 11.05 4.16 -14.41
CA GLY A 247 10.18 3.39 -13.51
C GLY A 247 10.80 2.06 -13.09
N TYR A 248 11.49 1.37 -14.00
CA TYR A 248 12.29 0.19 -13.65
C TYR A 248 13.39 0.52 -12.63
N GLY A 249 14.08 1.64 -12.81
CA GLY A 249 15.10 2.10 -11.83
C GLY A 249 14.50 2.36 -10.45
N LEU A 250 13.32 3.02 -10.36
CA LEU A 250 12.60 3.20 -9.09
C LEU A 250 12.16 1.87 -8.48
N ASN A 251 11.62 0.95 -9.29
CA ASN A 251 11.22 -0.37 -8.84
C ASN A 251 12.40 -1.17 -8.27
N LEU A 252 13.53 -1.19 -8.99
CA LEU A 252 14.75 -1.87 -8.54
C LEU A 252 15.32 -1.23 -7.27
N MET A 253 15.27 0.09 -7.14
CA MET A 253 15.67 0.79 -5.91
C MET A 253 14.86 0.29 -4.70
N VAL A 254 13.55 0.22 -4.82
CA VAL A 254 12.69 -0.30 -3.74
C VAL A 254 13.00 -1.77 -3.46
N GLU A 255 13.20 -2.57 -4.52
CA GLU A 255 13.58 -3.99 -4.39
C GLU A 255 14.88 -4.16 -3.58
N LEU A 256 15.90 -3.36 -3.87
CA LEU A 256 17.19 -3.43 -3.17
C LEU A 256 17.09 -2.95 -1.73
N LEU A 257 16.37 -1.85 -1.48
CA LEU A 257 16.20 -1.29 -0.14
C LEU A 257 15.38 -2.22 0.78
N CYS A 258 14.36 -2.86 0.24
CA CYS A 258 13.48 -3.73 1.01
C CYS A 258 13.89 -5.21 0.99
N GLY A 259 14.63 -5.66 -0.01
CA GLY A 259 15.10 -7.03 -0.15
C GLY A 259 16.57 -7.20 0.28
N ALA A 260 17.49 -6.79 -0.59
CA ALA A 260 18.92 -7.06 -0.37
C ALA A 260 19.46 -6.42 0.92
N ILE A 261 19.07 -5.17 1.24
CA ILE A 261 19.55 -4.45 2.44
C ILE A 261 18.96 -5.05 3.72
N THR A 262 17.73 -5.51 3.70
CA THR A 262 17.10 -6.13 4.87
C THR A 262 17.45 -7.60 5.05
N GLY A 263 18.08 -8.24 4.05
CA GLY A 263 18.37 -9.67 4.04
C GLY A 263 17.16 -10.54 3.72
N THR A 264 16.09 -9.96 3.19
CA THR A 264 14.86 -10.65 2.78
C THR A 264 15.00 -11.17 1.35
N PRO A 265 14.33 -12.26 0.96
CA PRO A 265 14.24 -12.68 -0.43
C PRO A 265 13.78 -11.55 -1.35
N PHE A 266 14.24 -11.56 -2.59
CA PHE A 266 13.95 -10.53 -3.58
C PHE A 266 13.63 -11.14 -4.94
N ALA A 267 13.00 -10.37 -5.81
CA ALA A 267 12.59 -10.75 -7.15
C ALA A 267 11.75 -12.05 -7.16
N ASP A 268 12.12 -13.01 -8.00
CA ASP A 268 11.44 -14.30 -8.17
C ASP A 268 11.52 -15.24 -6.95
N ARG A 269 12.37 -14.90 -5.95
CA ARG A 269 12.50 -15.65 -4.71
C ARG A 269 11.38 -15.36 -3.70
N ILE A 270 10.60 -14.29 -3.90
CA ILE A 270 9.41 -13.98 -3.09
C ILE A 270 8.25 -14.84 -3.57
N LYS A 271 8.05 -16.01 -2.98
CA LYS A 271 7.12 -17.04 -3.49
C LYS A 271 5.71 -16.99 -2.88
N GLY A 272 5.52 -16.30 -1.81
CA GLY A 272 4.30 -16.39 -1.00
C GLY A 272 3.03 -15.77 -1.59
N ALA A 273 2.98 -15.33 -2.83
CA ALA A 273 1.82 -14.61 -3.38
C ALA A 273 0.50 -15.41 -3.38
N ARG A 274 0.57 -16.74 -3.51
CA ARG A 274 -0.62 -17.63 -3.52
C ARG A 274 -1.03 -18.15 -2.13
N GLY A 275 -0.41 -17.68 -1.06
CA GLY A 275 -0.75 -18.10 0.30
C GLY A 275 -0.31 -19.52 0.70
N THR A 276 0.46 -20.21 -0.14
CA THR A 276 0.96 -21.57 0.12
C THR A 276 2.33 -21.59 0.79
N GLU A 277 3.08 -20.49 0.67
CA GLU A 277 4.40 -20.31 1.26
C GLU A 277 4.42 -19.04 2.10
N ARG A 278 5.45 -18.89 2.94
CA ARG A 278 5.67 -17.69 3.74
C ARG A 278 5.88 -16.49 2.82
N PRO A 279 5.27 -15.33 3.10
CA PRO A 279 5.33 -14.17 2.21
C PRO A 279 6.74 -13.62 2.02
N ALA A 280 7.56 -13.62 3.08
CA ALA A 280 8.95 -13.17 3.10
C ALA A 280 9.17 -11.81 2.40
N MET A 281 8.31 -10.84 2.68
CA MET A 281 8.42 -9.47 2.19
C MET A 281 9.35 -8.65 3.09
N GLY A 282 10.01 -7.65 2.52
CA GLY A 282 10.78 -6.67 3.25
C GLY A 282 10.17 -5.27 3.15
N HIS A 283 10.46 -4.43 4.13
CA HIS A 283 10.01 -3.03 4.15
C HIS A 283 11.13 -2.11 4.59
N LEU A 284 11.01 -0.83 4.26
CA LEU A 284 11.82 0.24 4.81
C LEU A 284 10.89 1.33 5.35
N MET A 285 11.07 1.66 6.64
CA MET A 285 10.38 2.77 7.31
C MET A 285 11.39 3.84 7.69
N GLY A 286 11.05 5.10 7.41
CA GLY A 286 11.91 6.23 7.71
C GLY A 286 11.14 7.44 8.19
N ALA A 287 11.75 8.18 9.11
CA ALA A 287 11.26 9.47 9.60
C ALA A 287 12.41 10.47 9.63
N ILE A 288 12.14 11.71 9.21
CA ILE A 288 13.13 12.80 9.21
C ILE A 288 12.46 14.04 9.80
N ARG A 289 13.11 14.70 10.74
CA ARG A 289 12.63 15.96 11.34
C ARG A 289 12.62 17.07 10.29
N LEU A 290 11.47 17.75 10.19
CA LEU A 290 11.34 18.88 9.27
C LEU A 290 12.25 20.05 9.68
N ASP A 291 12.33 20.33 10.99
CA ASP A 291 13.16 21.37 11.58
C ASP A 291 14.67 21.06 11.55
N GLY A 292 15.06 19.85 11.13
CA GLY A 292 16.46 19.49 10.87
C GLY A 292 17.09 20.22 9.67
N PHE A 293 16.28 20.87 8.83
CA PHE A 293 16.74 21.62 7.65
C PHE A 293 16.58 23.13 7.82
N ARG A 294 15.38 23.58 8.17
CA ARG A 294 15.00 24.99 8.34
C ARG A 294 13.82 25.08 9.33
N ASP A 295 13.42 26.30 9.64
CA ASP A 295 12.18 26.52 10.38
C ASP A 295 10.99 25.88 9.64
N PRO A 296 10.21 25.00 10.32
CA PRO A 296 9.09 24.30 9.69
C PRO A 296 8.06 25.24 9.05
N LYS A 297 7.81 26.42 9.66
CA LYS A 297 6.88 27.40 9.13
C LYS A 297 7.36 27.97 7.79
N GLU A 298 8.65 28.29 7.66
CA GLU A 298 9.22 28.78 6.41
C GLU A 298 9.12 27.72 5.31
N ILE A 299 9.39 26.44 5.64
CA ILE A 299 9.26 25.34 4.68
C ILE A 299 7.81 25.22 4.21
N GLN A 300 6.85 25.24 5.14
CA GLN A 300 5.43 25.12 4.82
C GLN A 300 4.90 26.31 4.00
N ASP A 301 5.34 27.53 4.30
CA ASP A 301 4.99 28.73 3.53
C ASP A 301 5.51 28.62 2.07
N GLU A 302 6.72 28.12 1.85
CA GLU A 302 7.25 27.87 0.51
C GLU A 302 6.57 26.71 -0.22
N MET A 303 6.20 25.64 0.49
CA MET A 303 5.38 24.56 -0.09
C MET A 303 4.05 25.12 -0.60
N ASN A 304 3.36 25.94 0.20
CA ASN A 304 2.09 26.54 -0.16
C ASN A 304 2.22 27.48 -1.37
N ALA A 305 3.24 28.32 -1.38
CA ALA A 305 3.51 29.17 -2.54
C ALA A 305 3.76 28.36 -3.82
N THR A 306 4.48 27.23 -3.69
CA THR A 306 4.70 26.29 -4.80
C THR A 306 3.38 25.66 -5.27
N TYR A 307 2.53 25.22 -4.37
CA TYR A 307 1.22 24.63 -4.70
C TYR A 307 0.30 25.63 -5.40
N ASP A 308 0.30 26.88 -4.96
CA ASP A 308 -0.48 27.93 -5.61
C ASP A 308 -0.03 28.20 -7.05
N ILE A 309 1.29 28.18 -7.30
CA ILE A 309 1.83 28.28 -8.65
C ILE A 309 1.35 27.11 -9.52
N LEU A 310 1.43 25.87 -8.99
CA LEU A 310 1.04 24.66 -9.73
C LEU A 310 -0.48 24.63 -9.99
N ARG A 311 -1.30 24.98 -9.01
CA ARG A 311 -2.77 25.01 -9.14
C ARG A 311 -3.24 26.06 -10.15
N ASN A 312 -2.48 27.15 -10.33
CA ASN A 312 -2.76 28.22 -11.30
C ASN A 312 -2.18 27.94 -12.70
N ALA A 313 -1.51 26.81 -12.91
CA ALA A 313 -1.03 26.42 -14.22
C ALA A 313 -2.20 26.30 -15.23
N LYS A 314 -1.90 26.54 -16.52
CA LYS A 314 -2.89 26.32 -17.59
C LYS A 314 -3.28 24.85 -17.61
N LYS A 315 -4.57 24.60 -17.47
CA LYS A 315 -5.13 23.26 -17.39
C LYS A 315 -5.28 22.63 -18.77
N GLU A 316 -5.23 21.30 -18.82
CA GLU A 316 -5.66 20.54 -19.99
C GLU A 316 -7.16 20.77 -20.24
N PRO A 317 -7.62 20.65 -21.50
CA PRO A 317 -9.05 20.64 -21.80
C PRO A 317 -9.77 19.60 -20.92
N ASP A 318 -10.98 19.93 -20.50
CA ASP A 318 -11.83 19.05 -19.67
C ASP A 318 -11.31 18.78 -18.25
N GLN A 319 -10.29 19.51 -17.78
CA GLN A 319 -9.80 19.47 -16.39
C GLN A 319 -10.15 20.77 -15.66
N ASP A 320 -10.79 20.67 -14.52
CA ASP A 320 -11.22 21.80 -13.71
C ASP A 320 -10.12 22.28 -12.74
N ARG A 321 -9.20 21.39 -12.34
CA ARG A 321 -8.09 21.73 -11.43
C ARG A 321 -6.84 20.86 -11.61
N VAL A 322 -5.70 21.40 -11.16
CA VAL A 322 -4.46 20.65 -10.94
C VAL A 322 -4.43 20.22 -9.47
N TYR A 323 -4.24 18.93 -9.23
CA TYR A 323 -4.16 18.36 -7.88
C TYR A 323 -2.72 18.31 -7.38
N ILE A 324 -2.52 18.54 -6.09
CA ILE A 324 -1.31 18.17 -5.36
C ILE A 324 -1.51 16.74 -4.85
N HIS A 325 -0.46 15.94 -4.82
CA HIS A 325 -0.52 14.56 -4.31
C HIS A 325 -0.95 14.55 -2.84
N GLY A 326 -1.95 13.75 -2.53
CA GLY A 326 -2.63 13.70 -1.24
C GLY A 326 -4.01 14.39 -1.23
N GLU A 327 -4.25 15.41 -2.09
CA GLU A 327 -5.55 16.09 -2.15
C GLU A 327 -6.70 15.18 -2.60
N PRO A 328 -6.56 14.34 -3.65
CA PRO A 328 -7.63 13.42 -4.03
C PRO A 328 -8.01 12.44 -2.92
N GLU A 329 -7.01 11.96 -2.19
CA GLU A 329 -7.19 11.05 -1.05
C GLU A 329 -7.87 11.78 0.13
N ALA A 330 -7.52 13.03 0.41
CA ALA A 330 -8.17 13.85 1.44
C ALA A 330 -9.65 14.11 1.11
N ILE A 331 -9.98 14.43 -0.14
CA ILE A 331 -11.35 14.58 -0.62
C ILE A 331 -12.13 13.26 -0.46
N ALA A 332 -11.52 12.14 -0.81
CA ALA A 332 -12.15 10.83 -0.66
C ALA A 332 -12.40 10.48 0.80
N ILE A 333 -11.49 10.81 1.72
CA ILE A 333 -11.69 10.63 3.16
C ILE A 333 -12.91 11.40 3.64
N GLU A 334 -13.01 12.69 3.30
CA GLU A 334 -14.14 13.54 3.69
C GLU A 334 -15.48 12.97 3.17
N GLU A 335 -15.51 12.57 1.90
CA GLU A 335 -16.69 11.97 1.30
C GLU A 335 -17.06 10.63 1.96
N ASN A 336 -16.09 9.72 2.13
CA ASN A 336 -16.34 8.39 2.66
C ASN A 336 -16.62 8.38 4.17
N MET A 337 -16.11 9.34 4.92
CA MET A 337 -16.51 9.57 6.32
C MET A 337 -17.97 10.03 6.42
N ARG A 338 -18.41 10.87 5.49
CA ARG A 338 -19.79 11.41 5.47
C ARG A 338 -20.82 10.42 4.94
N LEU A 339 -20.48 9.67 3.88
CA LEU A 339 -21.41 8.79 3.15
C LEU A 339 -21.29 7.32 3.51
N GLY A 340 -20.23 6.93 4.20
CA GLY A 340 -19.80 5.55 4.39
C GLY A 340 -18.86 5.07 3.27
N ILE A 341 -18.07 4.05 3.57
CA ILE A 341 -17.16 3.41 2.60
C ILE A 341 -17.91 2.47 1.67
N PRO A 342 -17.60 2.47 0.36
CA PRO A 342 -18.30 1.65 -0.61
C PRO A 342 -17.81 0.19 -0.54
N ILE A 343 -18.69 -0.74 -0.29
CA ILE A 343 -18.46 -2.19 -0.37
C ILE A 343 -19.15 -2.72 -1.62
N THR A 344 -18.36 -3.20 -2.57
CA THR A 344 -18.88 -3.77 -3.82
C THR A 344 -19.50 -5.15 -3.58
N PRO A 345 -20.43 -5.63 -4.46
CA PRO A 345 -21.03 -6.95 -4.30
C PRO A 345 -20.00 -8.08 -4.16
N ALA A 346 -18.91 -8.04 -4.94
CA ALA A 346 -17.84 -9.04 -4.86
C ALA A 346 -17.10 -9.03 -3.51
N VAL A 347 -16.81 -7.85 -2.97
CA VAL A 347 -16.19 -7.72 -1.64
C VAL A 347 -17.17 -8.17 -0.56
N LYS A 348 -18.44 -7.78 -0.67
CA LYS A 348 -19.50 -8.22 0.25
C LYS A 348 -19.56 -9.76 0.32
N GLU A 349 -19.63 -10.43 -0.83
CA GLU A 349 -19.65 -11.90 -0.90
C GLU A 349 -18.44 -12.55 -0.21
N GLN A 350 -17.23 -11.98 -0.41
CA GLN A 350 -16.02 -12.46 0.29
C GLN A 350 -16.14 -12.31 1.81
N LEU A 351 -16.61 -11.16 2.27
CA LEU A 351 -16.76 -10.89 3.71
C LEU A 351 -17.86 -11.74 4.34
N GLU A 352 -18.97 -12.00 3.63
CA GLU A 352 -20.05 -12.90 4.07
C GLU A 352 -19.55 -14.35 4.25
N LYS A 353 -18.73 -14.87 3.33
CA LYS A 353 -18.09 -16.19 3.48
C LYS A 353 -17.22 -16.28 4.73
N ILE A 354 -16.51 -15.21 5.05
CA ILE A 354 -15.71 -15.13 6.29
C ILE A 354 -16.64 -15.05 7.51
N ALA A 355 -17.73 -14.26 7.43
CA ALA A 355 -18.71 -14.13 8.49
C ALA A 355 -19.35 -15.50 8.84
N GLU A 356 -19.81 -16.23 7.83
CA GLU A 356 -20.37 -17.56 7.98
C GLU A 356 -19.37 -18.53 8.64
N LYS A 357 -18.13 -18.55 8.11
CA LYS A 357 -17.09 -19.45 8.60
C LYS A 357 -16.74 -19.23 10.08
N TYR A 358 -16.70 -17.99 10.53
CA TYR A 358 -16.30 -17.64 11.90
C TYR A 358 -17.48 -17.36 12.84
N GLY A 359 -18.72 -17.58 12.39
CA GLY A 359 -19.93 -17.34 13.20
C GLY A 359 -20.08 -15.87 13.61
N ILE A 360 -19.80 -14.95 12.69
CA ILE A 360 -19.94 -13.51 12.90
C ILE A 360 -21.27 -13.07 12.28
N ASN A 361 -22.07 -12.31 13.01
CA ASN A 361 -23.28 -11.73 12.43
C ASN A 361 -22.86 -10.77 11.30
N SER A 362 -23.39 -11.01 10.10
CA SER A 362 -23.21 -10.09 8.99
C SER A 362 -23.88 -8.77 9.33
N VAL A 363 -23.12 -7.70 9.37
CA VAL A 363 -23.60 -6.32 9.54
C VAL A 363 -23.56 -5.53 8.24
N LEU A 364 -23.29 -6.23 7.13
CA LEU A 364 -23.16 -5.67 5.78
C LEU A 364 -24.45 -5.89 4.97
N GLU A 365 -25.61 -5.60 5.56
CA GLU A 365 -26.92 -5.69 4.91
C GLU A 365 -27.17 -4.58 3.88
#